data_011df89eb4e2e8a2433aacb504985fcb
#
_entry.id   011df89eb4e2e8a2433aacb504985fcb
#
_cell.length_a   1.000
_cell.length_b   1.000
_cell.length_c   1.000
_cell.angle_alpha   90.00
_cell.angle_beta   90.00
_cell.angle_gamma   90.00
#
_symmetry.space_group_name_H-M   'P 1'
#
loop_
_entity.id
_entity.type
_entity.pdbx_description
1 polymer ?
#
loop_
_entity_poly.entity_id
_entity_poly.type
_entity_poly.pdbx_seq_one_letter_code
_entity_poly.pdbx_strand_id
1 'polypeptide(L)'
;AVRILVAYGVLEIRRGNGTFVTEKVLQEGEILGQLSDVKANAGDLYEMRLIFEPEAAYLAAVRGTDGEIRRILECGRRIEEAIRDGSDRTQQEQAFHKSIAQATHNEFMNKLMPILYQAISKGVALSAQGGQAVQDTVADHRLIMEFLSQRDAEGARSAMKIHILHAIRELGIQ
;
A
#
# COMPACT_ATOMS: atom_id res chain seq x y z
N ALA A 1 0.05 24.21 4.49
CA ALA A 1 0.79 22.95 4.25
C ALA A 1 2.30 23.19 4.15
N VAL A 2 2.84 23.97 3.18
CA VAL A 2 4.30 24.16 2.97
C VAL A 2 5.03 24.70 4.23
N ARG A 3 4.46 25.69 4.94
CA ARG A 3 5.06 26.24 6.17
C ARG A 3 5.24 25.22 7.30
N ILE A 4 4.34 24.27 7.39
CA ILE A 4 4.42 23.18 8.37
C ILE A 4 5.60 22.28 8.03
N LEU A 5 5.74 21.89 6.77
CA LEU A 5 6.85 21.04 6.31
C LEU A 5 8.22 21.76 6.45
N VAL A 6 8.26 23.08 6.30
CA VAL A 6 9.47 23.86 6.58
C VAL A 6 9.77 23.88 8.07
N ALA A 7 8.77 24.03 8.94
CA ALA A 7 8.95 24.02 10.39
C ALA A 7 9.47 22.68 10.91
N TYR A 8 9.08 21.57 10.26
CA TYR A 8 9.61 20.22 10.56
C TYR A 8 10.95 19.90 9.89
N GLY A 9 11.53 20.86 9.14
CA GLY A 9 12.79 20.65 8.46
C GLY A 9 12.72 19.71 7.26
N VAL A 10 11.53 19.38 6.80
CA VAL A 10 11.26 18.53 5.61
C VAL A 10 11.55 19.29 4.33
N LEU A 11 11.20 20.58 4.31
CA LEU A 11 11.45 21.47 3.21
C LEU A 11 12.31 22.66 3.66
N GLU A 12 13.14 23.18 2.76
CA GLU A 12 13.79 24.48 2.89
C GLU A 12 13.40 25.40 1.75
N ILE A 13 13.18 26.67 2.08
CA ILE A 13 12.91 27.72 1.09
C ILE A 13 14.21 28.49 0.87
N ARG A 14 14.77 28.39 -0.33
CA ARG A 14 15.92 29.18 -0.76
C ARG A 14 15.40 30.37 -1.55
N ARG A 15 15.47 31.58 -0.96
CA ARG A 15 15.00 32.83 -1.60
C ARG A 15 15.56 32.99 -3.02
N GLY A 16 14.68 33.13 -3.99
CA GLY A 16 15.03 33.26 -5.41
C GLY A 16 15.36 31.93 -6.11
N ASN A 17 15.44 30.82 -5.41
CA ASN A 17 15.88 29.52 -5.97
C ASN A 17 14.82 28.41 -5.87
N GLY A 18 13.76 28.62 -5.07
CA GLY A 18 12.65 27.66 -4.94
C GLY A 18 12.53 27.00 -3.57
N THR A 19 11.73 25.95 -3.52
CA THR A 19 11.53 25.12 -2.34
C THR A 19 12.14 23.75 -2.60
N PHE A 20 12.99 23.30 -1.71
CA PHE A 20 13.76 22.06 -1.83
C PHE A 20 13.41 21.11 -0.69
N VAL A 21 13.45 19.81 -0.96
CA VAL A 21 13.42 18.77 0.07
C VAL A 21 14.80 18.74 0.74
N THR A 22 14.83 18.78 2.06
CA THR A 22 16.08 18.77 2.81
C THR A 22 16.70 17.36 2.88
N GLU A 23 18.00 17.28 3.06
CA GLU A 23 18.70 16.00 3.26
C GLU A 23 18.21 15.25 4.51
N LYS A 24 17.64 15.96 5.51
CA LYS A 24 17.01 15.34 6.69
C LYS A 24 15.86 14.39 6.34
N VAL A 25 15.13 14.67 5.26
CA VAL A 25 14.08 13.76 4.75
C VAL A 25 14.69 12.50 4.16
N LEU A 26 15.93 12.56 3.73
CA LEU A 26 16.67 11.46 3.13
C LEU A 26 17.38 10.58 4.18
N GLN A 27 17.45 11.00 5.44
CA GLN A 27 17.90 10.15 6.54
C GLN A 27 16.75 9.23 6.93
N GLU A 28 16.66 8.10 6.23
CA GLU A 28 15.59 7.09 6.32
C GLU A 28 15.25 6.64 7.75
N GLY A 29 16.15 6.82 8.71
CA GLY A 29 15.97 6.42 10.10
C GLY A 29 15.11 7.36 10.95
N GLU A 30 15.13 8.68 10.72
CA GLU A 30 14.46 9.65 11.61
C GLU A 30 12.97 9.79 11.31
N ILE A 31 12.58 9.85 10.02
CA ILE A 31 11.16 9.94 9.64
C ILE A 31 10.46 8.60 9.92
N LEU A 32 11.13 7.49 9.63
CA LEU A 32 10.67 6.14 9.97
C LEU A 32 10.49 5.98 11.48
N GLY A 33 11.41 6.52 12.30
CA GLY A 33 11.32 6.54 13.76
C GLY A 33 10.10 7.35 14.23
N GLN A 34 9.91 8.57 13.73
CA GLN A 34 8.79 9.43 14.11
C GLN A 34 7.43 8.86 13.70
N LEU A 35 7.33 8.23 12.52
CA LEU A 35 6.11 7.57 12.07
C LEU A 35 5.85 6.25 12.79
N SER A 36 6.91 5.55 13.24
CA SER A 36 6.73 4.32 14.04
C SER A 36 6.23 4.59 15.46
N ASP A 37 6.43 5.80 15.97
CA ASP A 37 5.95 6.24 17.30
C ASP A 37 4.53 6.81 17.25
N VAL A 38 3.96 7.04 16.06
CA VAL A 38 2.56 7.42 15.92
C VAL A 38 1.69 6.23 16.33
N LYS A 39 0.94 6.41 17.42
CA LYS A 39 -0.14 5.48 17.80
C LYS A 39 -1.32 5.63 16.84
N ALA A 40 -1.08 5.29 15.59
CA ALA A 40 -2.16 5.26 14.60
C ALA A 40 -3.09 4.09 14.96
N ASN A 41 -4.39 4.38 15.01
CA ASN A 41 -5.38 3.31 15.12
C ASN A 41 -5.55 2.63 13.75
N ALA A 42 -6.21 1.47 13.74
CA ALA A 42 -6.42 0.73 12.49
C ALA A 42 -7.25 1.55 11.48
N GLY A 43 -8.20 2.37 11.95
CA GLY A 43 -9.02 3.24 11.09
C GLY A 43 -8.17 4.23 10.29
N ASP A 44 -7.28 4.97 10.96
CA ASP A 44 -6.39 5.94 10.31
C ASP A 44 -5.50 5.26 9.25
N LEU A 45 -4.98 4.06 9.56
CA LEU A 45 -4.14 3.30 8.63
C LEU A 45 -4.91 2.84 7.39
N TYR A 46 -6.15 2.36 7.56
CA TYR A 46 -6.98 1.93 6.44
C TYR A 46 -7.53 3.10 5.62
N GLU A 47 -7.77 4.28 6.25
CA GLU A 47 -8.06 5.51 5.53
C GLU A 47 -6.90 5.90 4.59
N MET A 48 -5.66 5.82 5.08
CA MET A 48 -4.47 6.07 4.26
C MET A 48 -4.34 5.04 3.12
N ARG A 49 -4.67 3.77 3.35
CA ARG A 49 -4.74 2.76 2.30
C ARG A 49 -5.73 3.14 1.21
N LEU A 50 -6.96 3.58 1.59
CA LEU A 50 -7.98 4.03 0.64
C LEU A 50 -7.56 5.22 -0.22
N ILE A 51 -6.68 6.08 0.32
CA ILE A 51 -6.16 7.24 -0.42
C ILE A 51 -5.07 6.82 -1.41
N PHE A 52 -4.14 5.96 -1.00
CA PHE A 52 -2.93 5.71 -1.79
C PHE A 52 -2.99 4.45 -2.65
N GLU A 53 -3.56 3.34 -2.17
CA GLU A 53 -3.45 2.06 -2.86
C GLU A 53 -4.27 1.98 -4.16
N PRO A 54 -5.49 2.55 -4.26
CA PRO A 54 -6.21 2.61 -5.53
C PRO A 54 -5.40 3.36 -6.61
N GLU A 55 -4.79 4.49 -6.23
CA GLU A 55 -3.95 5.25 -7.15
C GLU A 55 -2.65 4.52 -7.49
N ALA A 56 -2.09 3.77 -6.53
CA ALA A 56 -0.94 2.91 -6.81
C ALA A 56 -1.28 1.82 -7.83
N ALA A 57 -2.45 1.18 -7.73
CA ALA A 57 -2.90 0.18 -8.70
C ALA A 57 -3.11 0.80 -10.10
N TYR A 58 -3.73 1.97 -10.17
CA TYR A 58 -3.86 2.73 -11.43
C TYR A 58 -2.49 3.00 -12.07
N LEU A 59 -1.58 3.59 -11.31
CA LEU A 59 -0.24 3.95 -11.81
C LEU A 59 0.57 2.70 -12.19
N ALA A 60 0.44 1.61 -11.46
CA ALA A 60 1.09 0.34 -11.78
C ALA A 60 0.60 -0.22 -13.13
N ALA A 61 -0.72 -0.14 -13.42
CA ALA A 61 -1.27 -0.54 -14.70
C ALA A 61 -0.71 0.31 -15.86
N VAL A 62 -0.54 1.62 -15.63
CA VAL A 62 -0.05 2.57 -16.66
C VAL A 62 1.47 2.47 -16.86
N ARG A 63 2.26 2.35 -15.78
CA ARG A 63 3.71 2.55 -15.80
C ARG A 63 4.50 1.26 -15.65
N GLY A 64 3.92 0.25 -15.00
CA GLY A 64 4.61 -1.00 -14.69
C GLY A 64 5.10 -1.72 -15.95
N THR A 65 6.32 -2.20 -15.94
CA THR A 65 6.85 -3.08 -16.98
C THR A 65 6.13 -4.43 -16.98
N ASP A 66 6.19 -5.18 -18.07
CA ASP A 66 5.61 -6.52 -18.13
C ASP A 66 6.22 -7.48 -17.09
N GLY A 67 7.50 -7.28 -16.76
CA GLY A 67 8.17 -8.03 -15.70
C GLY A 67 7.59 -7.75 -14.32
N GLU A 68 7.30 -6.48 -14.03
CA GLU A 68 6.69 -6.07 -12.76
C GLU A 68 5.24 -6.55 -12.64
N ILE A 69 4.45 -6.43 -13.71
CA ILE A 69 3.09 -6.99 -13.72
C ILE A 69 3.13 -8.50 -13.46
N ARG A 70 3.97 -9.27 -14.16
CA ARG A 70 4.12 -10.70 -13.89
C ARG A 70 4.48 -11.00 -12.43
N ARG A 71 5.36 -10.18 -11.82
CA ARG A 71 5.73 -10.30 -10.40
C ARG A 71 4.55 -10.05 -9.48
N ILE A 72 3.72 -9.03 -9.76
CA ILE A 72 2.50 -8.76 -8.99
C ILE A 72 1.55 -9.96 -9.04
N LEU A 73 1.31 -10.50 -10.25
CA LEU A 73 0.46 -11.67 -10.43
C LEU A 73 0.99 -12.89 -9.67
N GLU A 74 2.30 -13.08 -9.63
CA GLU A 74 2.93 -14.15 -8.86
C GLU A 74 2.73 -13.96 -7.34
N CYS A 75 2.89 -12.73 -6.83
CA CYS A 75 2.62 -12.42 -5.43
C CYS A 75 1.16 -12.73 -5.05
N GLY A 76 0.20 -12.35 -5.91
CA GLY A 76 -1.22 -12.66 -5.68
C GLY A 76 -1.52 -14.15 -5.66
N ARG A 77 -0.91 -14.94 -6.56
CA ARG A 77 -1.04 -16.42 -6.52
C ARG A 77 -0.53 -17.03 -5.22
N ARG A 78 0.58 -16.51 -4.66
CA ARG A 78 1.11 -16.97 -3.37
C ARG A 78 0.17 -16.70 -2.20
N ILE A 79 -0.62 -15.62 -2.26
CA ILE A 79 -1.69 -15.40 -1.27
C ILE A 79 -2.74 -16.49 -1.37
N GLU A 80 -3.21 -16.81 -2.58
CA GLU A 80 -4.19 -17.87 -2.79
C GLU A 80 -3.67 -19.25 -2.32
N GLU A 81 -2.39 -19.54 -2.55
CA GLU A 81 -1.74 -20.75 -2.05
C GLU A 81 -1.72 -20.78 -0.53
N ALA A 82 -1.30 -19.69 0.13
CA ALA A 82 -1.27 -19.60 1.58
C ALA A 82 -2.68 -19.79 2.20
N ILE A 83 -3.69 -19.19 1.58
CA ILE A 83 -5.10 -19.35 1.97
C ILE A 83 -5.54 -20.80 1.85
N ARG A 84 -5.27 -21.45 0.71
CA ARG A 84 -5.63 -22.84 0.46
C ARG A 84 -4.97 -23.79 1.46
N ASP A 85 -3.71 -23.52 1.80
CA ASP A 85 -2.93 -24.35 2.71
C ASP A 85 -3.18 -24.02 4.19
N GLY A 86 -4.04 -23.04 4.48
CA GLY A 86 -4.35 -22.59 5.85
C GLY A 86 -3.17 -21.96 6.58
N SER A 87 -2.16 -21.45 5.84
CA SER A 87 -0.97 -20.81 6.40
C SER A 87 -1.16 -19.30 6.60
N ASP A 88 -0.29 -18.69 7.43
CA ASP A 88 -0.27 -17.24 7.60
C ASP A 88 0.15 -16.56 6.29
N ARG A 89 -0.70 -15.67 5.79
CA ARG A 89 -0.53 -14.96 4.53
C ARG A 89 0.00 -13.54 4.67
N THR A 90 0.31 -13.11 5.88
CA THR A 90 0.68 -11.70 6.18
C THR A 90 1.84 -11.21 5.31
N GLN A 91 2.88 -12.02 5.14
CA GLN A 91 4.04 -11.66 4.32
C GLN A 91 3.69 -11.60 2.82
N GLN A 92 2.85 -12.51 2.34
CA GLN A 92 2.40 -12.55 0.95
C GLN A 92 1.52 -11.34 0.61
N GLU A 93 0.60 -10.97 1.51
CA GLU A 93 -0.22 -9.75 1.41
C GLU A 93 0.68 -8.50 1.28
N GLN A 94 1.64 -8.35 2.19
CA GLN A 94 2.58 -7.24 2.14
C GLN A 94 3.39 -7.22 0.84
N ALA A 95 3.86 -8.38 0.37
CA ALA A 95 4.62 -8.49 -0.86
C ALA A 95 3.79 -8.09 -2.09
N PHE A 96 2.51 -8.48 -2.13
CA PHE A 96 1.59 -8.13 -3.20
C PHE A 96 1.40 -6.61 -3.30
N HIS A 97 0.94 -5.98 -2.22
CA HIS A 97 0.73 -4.53 -2.19
C HIS A 97 2.02 -3.73 -2.42
N LYS A 98 3.14 -4.19 -1.84
CA LYS A 98 4.45 -3.58 -2.08
C LYS A 98 4.86 -3.67 -3.55
N SER A 99 4.62 -4.80 -4.21
CA SER A 99 4.96 -4.96 -5.64
C SER A 99 4.15 -4.03 -6.54
N ILE A 100 2.89 -3.76 -6.20
CA ILE A 100 2.05 -2.77 -6.89
C ILE A 100 2.63 -1.36 -6.69
N ALA A 101 2.97 -0.98 -5.44
CA ALA A 101 3.59 0.31 -5.17
C ALA A 101 4.91 0.50 -5.95
N GLN A 102 5.75 -0.53 -6.04
CA GLN A 102 7.00 -0.49 -6.80
C GLN A 102 6.77 -0.25 -8.29
N ALA A 103 5.75 -0.89 -8.88
CA ALA A 103 5.40 -0.74 -10.29
C ALA A 103 4.85 0.64 -10.65
N THR A 104 4.56 1.50 -9.67
CA THR A 104 4.17 2.91 -9.92
C THR A 104 5.33 3.76 -10.45
N HIS A 105 6.57 3.34 -10.22
CA HIS A 105 7.80 4.13 -10.43
C HIS A 105 7.77 5.50 -9.73
N ASN A 106 7.01 5.59 -8.63
CA ASN A 106 6.95 6.76 -7.76
C ASN A 106 7.80 6.48 -6.51
N GLU A 107 9.00 7.11 -6.44
CA GLU A 107 9.93 6.89 -5.34
C GLU A 107 9.34 7.24 -3.97
N PHE A 108 8.46 8.25 -3.90
CA PHE A 108 7.82 8.62 -2.65
C PHE A 108 6.84 7.53 -2.19
N MET A 109 6.01 7.00 -3.08
CA MET A 109 5.14 5.86 -2.79
C MET A 109 5.96 4.63 -2.35
N ASN A 110 7.07 4.36 -3.01
CA ASN A 110 7.94 3.23 -2.69
C ASN A 110 8.56 3.32 -1.28
N LYS A 111 8.74 4.54 -0.76
CA LYS A 111 9.24 4.77 0.61
C LYS A 111 8.12 4.80 1.64
N LEU A 112 6.96 5.37 1.32
CA LEU A 112 5.84 5.53 2.23
C LEU A 112 5.08 4.21 2.48
N MET A 113 4.78 3.46 1.43
CA MET A 113 3.93 2.27 1.52
C MET A 113 4.47 1.18 2.46
N PRO A 114 5.77 0.86 2.48
CA PRO A 114 6.31 -0.11 3.45
C PRO A 114 6.07 0.27 4.91
N ILE A 115 6.10 1.57 5.23
CA ILE A 115 5.85 2.08 6.59
C ILE A 115 4.40 1.80 6.98
N LEU A 116 3.47 2.11 6.08
CA LEU A 116 2.05 1.88 6.27
C LEU A 116 1.76 0.38 6.50
N TYR A 117 2.34 -0.51 5.68
CA TYR A 117 2.15 -1.96 5.83
C TYR A 117 2.77 -2.51 7.12
N GLN A 118 3.91 -1.98 7.53
CA GLN A 118 4.52 -2.38 8.79
C GLN A 118 3.66 -1.98 10.01
N ALA A 119 3.04 -0.79 9.96
CA ALA A 119 2.12 -0.34 11.01
C ALA A 119 0.87 -1.23 11.06
N ILE A 120 0.29 -1.59 9.91
CA ILE A 120 -0.86 -2.48 9.81
C ILE A 120 -0.53 -3.86 10.38
N SER A 121 0.60 -4.44 10.02
CA SER A 121 0.98 -5.79 10.49
C SER A 121 1.18 -5.88 12.00
N LYS A 122 1.53 -4.77 12.65
CA LYS A 122 1.64 -4.70 14.11
C LYS A 122 0.27 -4.59 14.81
N GLY A 123 -0.74 -4.03 14.11
CA GLY A 123 -2.05 -3.74 14.68
C GLY A 123 -3.14 -4.74 14.35
N VAL A 124 -2.99 -5.53 13.28
CA VAL A 124 -4.05 -6.41 12.75
C VAL A 124 -3.51 -7.81 12.51
N ALA A 125 -4.00 -8.78 13.26
CA ALA A 125 -3.71 -10.19 13.00
C ALA A 125 -4.61 -10.69 11.85
N LEU A 126 -4.08 -10.76 10.64
CA LEU A 126 -4.79 -11.26 9.44
C LEU A 126 -5.12 -12.75 9.51
N SER A 127 -4.42 -13.50 10.36
CA SER A 127 -4.61 -14.95 10.55
C SER A 127 -5.94 -15.35 11.19
N ALA A 128 -6.63 -14.40 11.83
CA ALA A 128 -7.90 -14.66 12.50
C ALA A 128 -9.13 -14.60 11.58
N GLN A 129 -8.96 -14.21 10.31
CA GLN A 129 -10.06 -14.10 9.35
C GLN A 129 -10.41 -15.48 8.80
N GLY A 130 -11.68 -15.84 8.89
CA GLY A 130 -12.21 -17.10 8.37
C GLY A 130 -13.47 -16.88 7.52
N GLY A 131 -13.89 -17.92 6.81
CA GLY A 131 -15.17 -17.94 6.11
C GLY A 131 -15.28 -16.95 4.94
N GLN A 132 -16.28 -16.06 4.97
CA GLN A 132 -16.60 -15.14 3.88
C GLN A 132 -15.49 -14.13 3.62
N ALA A 133 -14.84 -13.61 4.66
CA ALA A 133 -13.72 -12.66 4.54
C ALA A 133 -12.56 -13.18 3.68
N VAL A 134 -12.25 -14.46 3.82
CA VAL A 134 -11.21 -15.13 3.02
C VAL A 134 -11.65 -15.25 1.56
N GLN A 135 -12.92 -15.59 1.30
CA GLN A 135 -13.45 -15.69 -0.06
C GLN A 135 -13.46 -14.33 -0.75
N ASP A 136 -13.89 -13.28 -0.06
CA ASP A 136 -13.88 -11.91 -0.57
C ASP A 136 -12.44 -11.47 -0.90
N THR A 137 -11.48 -11.75 -0.03
CA THR A 137 -10.05 -11.45 -0.27
C THR A 137 -9.53 -12.12 -1.55
N VAL A 138 -9.82 -13.40 -1.78
CA VAL A 138 -9.40 -14.12 -2.99
C VAL A 138 -10.03 -13.52 -4.24
N ALA A 139 -11.34 -13.23 -4.18
CA ALA A 139 -12.07 -12.65 -5.30
C ALA A 139 -11.54 -11.26 -5.67
N ASP A 140 -11.30 -10.43 -4.67
CA ASP A 140 -10.77 -9.07 -4.85
C ASP A 140 -9.37 -9.08 -5.45
N HIS A 141 -8.46 -9.91 -4.93
CA HIS A 141 -7.11 -10.03 -5.48
C HIS A 141 -7.11 -10.53 -6.92
N ARG A 142 -7.97 -11.49 -7.27
CA ARG A 142 -8.14 -11.95 -8.66
C ARG A 142 -8.58 -10.82 -9.57
N LEU A 143 -9.54 -10.01 -9.14
CA LEU A 143 -10.03 -8.88 -9.91
C LEU A 143 -8.93 -7.82 -10.12
N ILE A 144 -8.16 -7.48 -9.07
CA ILE A 144 -7.01 -6.58 -9.19
C ILE A 144 -5.99 -7.13 -10.19
N MET A 145 -5.63 -8.41 -10.08
CA MET A 145 -4.68 -9.07 -10.98
C MET A 145 -5.17 -9.10 -12.43
N GLU A 146 -6.47 -9.34 -12.64
CA GLU A 146 -7.08 -9.35 -13.96
C GLU A 146 -6.93 -7.98 -14.64
N PHE A 147 -7.35 -6.89 -13.99
CA PHE A 147 -7.23 -5.54 -14.54
C PHE A 147 -5.78 -5.11 -14.75
N LEU A 148 -4.87 -5.45 -13.84
CA LEU A 148 -3.44 -5.18 -14.02
C LEU A 148 -2.87 -5.94 -15.22
N SER A 149 -3.26 -7.19 -15.44
CA SER A 149 -2.83 -7.99 -16.59
C SER A 149 -3.32 -7.44 -17.92
N GLN A 150 -4.52 -6.85 -17.92
CA GLN A 150 -5.13 -6.19 -19.08
C GLN A 150 -4.68 -4.73 -19.26
N ARG A 151 -3.87 -4.19 -18.35
CA ARG A 151 -3.49 -2.78 -18.32
C ARG A 151 -4.68 -1.83 -18.20
N ASP A 152 -5.80 -2.31 -17.67
CA ASP A 152 -6.97 -1.48 -17.35
C ASP A 152 -6.74 -0.74 -16.03
N ALA A 153 -6.30 0.50 -16.16
CA ALA A 153 -5.92 1.32 -15.01
C ALA A 153 -7.14 1.70 -14.13
N GLU A 154 -8.28 2.02 -14.74
CA GLU A 154 -9.49 2.37 -13.98
C GLU A 154 -10.12 1.15 -13.32
N GLY A 155 -10.10 0.01 -13.98
CA GLY A 155 -10.50 -1.26 -13.40
C GLY A 155 -9.63 -1.63 -12.20
N ALA A 156 -8.29 -1.53 -12.33
CA ALA A 156 -7.34 -1.81 -11.26
C ALA A 156 -7.55 -0.88 -10.04
N ARG A 157 -7.75 0.44 -10.26
CA ARG A 157 -8.11 1.40 -9.22
C ARG A 157 -9.37 0.99 -8.47
N SER A 158 -10.42 0.69 -9.23
CA SER A 158 -11.74 0.35 -8.66
C SER A 158 -11.69 -0.95 -7.87
N ALA A 159 -11.04 -1.97 -8.38
CA ALA A 159 -10.86 -3.25 -7.72
C ALA A 159 -10.06 -3.11 -6.40
N MET A 160 -8.97 -2.36 -6.41
CA MET A 160 -8.18 -2.08 -5.21
C MET A 160 -9.01 -1.33 -4.16
N LYS A 161 -9.81 -0.34 -4.57
CA LYS A 161 -10.69 0.37 -3.65
C LYS A 161 -11.70 -0.56 -2.98
N ILE A 162 -12.33 -1.45 -3.75
CA ILE A 162 -13.29 -2.45 -3.25
C ILE A 162 -12.58 -3.37 -2.24
N HIS A 163 -11.41 -3.88 -2.57
CA HIS A 163 -10.59 -4.71 -1.70
C HIS A 163 -10.34 -4.05 -0.33
N ILE A 164 -9.93 -2.80 -0.30
CA ILE A 164 -9.69 -2.08 0.97
C ILE A 164 -11.00 -1.87 1.74
N LEU A 165 -12.11 -1.55 1.06
CA LEU A 165 -13.42 -1.38 1.71
C LEU A 165 -13.93 -2.71 2.31
N HIS A 166 -13.71 -3.84 1.64
CA HIS A 166 -14.02 -5.14 2.21
C HIS A 166 -13.20 -5.41 3.48
N ALA A 167 -11.89 -5.14 3.45
CA ALA A 167 -11.03 -5.30 4.62
C ALA A 167 -11.47 -4.40 5.79
N ILE A 168 -11.86 -3.15 5.56
CA ILE A 168 -12.42 -2.24 6.58
C ILE A 168 -13.67 -2.84 7.21
N ARG A 169 -14.60 -3.33 6.38
CA ARG A 169 -15.85 -3.96 6.85
C ARG A 169 -15.58 -5.20 7.70
N GLU A 170 -14.68 -6.08 7.24
CA GLU A 170 -14.36 -7.34 7.91
C GLU A 170 -13.65 -7.14 9.26
N LEU A 171 -12.87 -6.08 9.39
CA LEU A 171 -12.19 -5.73 10.64
C LEU A 171 -13.07 -4.92 11.59
N GLY A 172 -14.30 -4.57 11.19
CA GLY A 172 -15.21 -3.73 11.99
C GLY A 172 -14.65 -2.33 12.26
N ILE A 173 -13.82 -1.82 11.36
CA ILE A 173 -13.22 -0.49 11.44
C ILE A 173 -14.30 0.54 11.07
N GLN A 174 -14.55 1.49 11.97
CA GLN A 174 -15.49 2.63 11.79
C GLN A 174 -14.73 3.91 11.56
#